data_542065a629072f573082bf9d5f481a1b
#
_entry.id   542065a629072f573082bf9d5f481a1b
#
_cell.length_a   1.000
_cell.length_b   1.000
_cell.length_c   1.000
_cell.angle_alpha   90.00
_cell.angle_beta   90.00
_cell.angle_gamma   90.00
#
_symmetry.space_group_name_H-M   'P 1'
#
loop_
_entity.id
_entity.type
_entity.pdbx_description
1 polymer ?
#
loop_
_entity_poly.entity_id
_entity_poly.type
_entity_poly.pdbx_seq_one_letter_code
_entity_poly.pdbx_strand_id
1 'polypeptide(L)'
;QLAGFTGLNAYDKVVATSTTRRMQNKEWLARLKDGRVKKIGMEGNFDTEIIIASQPDIIFVSPNRRGGYEVMKELNIPLVPYWAFKETSPLGLSEWIKVAGMFIGKEEEACQLFAQMEQRYNLLKAKVSNVKQRPSVFSGEMRRGTWYVPGGQSFYARLFADAGADYFMKDNPETGGVLMDFETVYAKGYNAGYWRVMNGYKGEFSYEALKASNPQYADFRAFKEKKVIYCNLEWIPLYENLPLSPDVLLSDMIKAFHPELLPDYHPVFYSLLEKE
;
A
#
# COMPACT_ATOMS: atom_id res chain seq x y z
N GLN A 1 -6.41 -4.31 -7.57
CA GLN A 1 -6.83 -5.07 -8.76
C GLN A 1 -6.53 -4.30 -10.05
N LEU A 2 -7.00 -3.06 -10.20
CA LEU A 2 -6.80 -2.27 -11.43
C LEU A 2 -5.33 -2.04 -11.82
N ALA A 3 -4.40 -2.07 -10.86
CA ALA A 3 -2.98 -1.89 -11.13
C ALA A 3 -2.44 -2.90 -12.16
N GLY A 4 -2.86 -4.18 -12.09
CA GLY A 4 -2.46 -5.19 -13.07
C GLY A 4 -2.86 -4.81 -14.50
N PHE A 5 -4.10 -4.34 -14.68
CA PHE A 5 -4.60 -3.88 -15.98
C PHE A 5 -3.91 -2.58 -16.43
N THR A 6 -3.59 -1.69 -15.50
CA THR A 6 -2.81 -0.48 -15.78
C THR A 6 -1.41 -0.84 -16.28
N GLY A 7 -0.70 -1.71 -15.59
CA GLY A 7 0.66 -2.13 -15.93
C GLY A 7 0.75 -2.83 -17.29
N LEU A 8 -0.29 -3.58 -17.66
CA LEU A 8 -0.40 -4.28 -18.94
C LEU A 8 -1.05 -3.44 -20.06
N ASN A 9 -1.30 -2.16 -19.80
CA ASN A 9 -2.02 -1.25 -20.71
C ASN A 9 -3.32 -1.87 -21.29
N ALA A 10 -4.08 -2.54 -20.38
CA ALA A 10 -5.26 -3.33 -20.74
C ALA A 10 -6.56 -2.68 -20.20
N TYR A 11 -6.65 -1.37 -20.28
CA TYR A 11 -7.79 -0.59 -19.81
C TYR A 11 -9.12 -0.98 -20.48
N ASP A 12 -9.08 -1.43 -21.73
CA ASP A 12 -10.23 -1.85 -22.53
C ASP A 12 -10.84 -3.18 -22.04
N LYS A 13 -10.09 -3.95 -21.24
CA LYS A 13 -10.55 -5.22 -20.67
C LYS A 13 -11.38 -5.04 -19.40
N VAL A 14 -11.46 -3.83 -18.86
CA VAL A 14 -12.23 -3.57 -17.64
C VAL A 14 -13.50 -2.83 -18.00
N VAL A 15 -14.65 -3.45 -17.78
CA VAL A 15 -15.98 -2.90 -18.07
C VAL A 15 -16.62 -2.24 -16.86
N ALA A 16 -16.22 -2.63 -15.64
CA ALA A 16 -16.77 -2.07 -14.39
C ALA A 16 -15.80 -2.14 -13.22
N THR A 17 -16.00 -1.27 -12.25
CA THR A 17 -15.22 -1.26 -10.99
C THR A 17 -16.06 -0.82 -9.81
N SER A 18 -15.72 -1.31 -8.59
CA SER A 18 -16.47 -1.01 -7.38
C SER A 18 -16.11 0.33 -6.75
N THR A 19 -14.84 0.57 -6.47
CA THR A 19 -14.42 1.77 -5.72
C THR A 19 -13.59 2.73 -6.55
N THR A 20 -13.88 4.02 -6.39
CA THR A 20 -13.18 5.10 -7.10
C THR A 20 -12.72 6.20 -6.15
N ARG A 21 -12.93 6.02 -4.82
CA ARG A 21 -12.78 7.10 -3.84
C ARG A 21 -11.39 7.76 -3.81
N ARG A 22 -10.33 7.00 -4.12
CA ARG A 22 -8.95 7.51 -4.11
C ARG A 22 -8.27 7.29 -5.45
N MET A 23 -9.05 7.10 -6.49
CA MET A 23 -8.53 6.93 -7.84
C MET A 23 -8.01 8.27 -8.36
N GLN A 24 -6.76 8.28 -8.79
CA GLN A 24 -6.08 9.45 -9.36
C GLN A 24 -5.58 9.18 -10.79
N ASN A 25 -5.57 7.92 -11.22
CA ASN A 25 -5.15 7.53 -12.56
C ASN A 25 -6.10 8.19 -13.60
N LYS A 26 -5.53 9.02 -14.45
CA LYS A 26 -6.28 9.86 -15.42
C LYS A 26 -7.08 9.04 -16.43
N GLU A 27 -6.52 7.91 -16.90
CA GLU A 27 -7.19 7.06 -17.88
C GLU A 27 -8.42 6.36 -17.26
N TRP A 28 -8.30 5.82 -16.03
CA TRP A 28 -9.46 5.27 -15.32
C TRP A 28 -10.53 6.31 -15.05
N LEU A 29 -10.15 7.53 -14.66
CA LEU A 29 -11.10 8.63 -14.43
C LEU A 29 -11.80 9.05 -15.72
N ALA A 30 -11.08 9.10 -16.85
CA ALA A 30 -11.67 9.41 -18.15
C ALA A 30 -12.69 8.32 -18.56
N ARG A 31 -12.34 7.04 -18.41
CA ARG A 31 -13.22 5.90 -18.74
C ARG A 31 -14.47 5.81 -17.87
N LEU A 32 -14.35 6.21 -16.60
CA LEU A 32 -15.52 6.35 -15.71
C LEU A 32 -16.42 7.50 -16.13
N LYS A 33 -15.84 8.63 -16.56
CA LYS A 33 -16.56 9.82 -16.98
C LYS A 33 -17.33 9.61 -18.30
N ASP A 34 -16.73 8.95 -19.28
CA ASP A 34 -17.33 8.70 -20.57
C ASP A 34 -18.17 7.40 -20.63
N GLY A 35 -18.22 6.66 -19.53
CA GLY A 35 -19.07 5.48 -19.37
C GLY A 35 -18.51 4.19 -19.96
N ARG A 36 -17.28 4.17 -20.46
CA ARG A 36 -16.58 2.92 -20.88
C ARG A 36 -16.35 1.99 -19.71
N VAL A 37 -16.16 2.52 -18.50
CA VAL A 37 -16.12 1.76 -17.26
C VAL A 37 -17.29 2.17 -16.37
N LYS A 38 -18.09 1.23 -15.93
CA LYS A 38 -19.23 1.48 -15.05
C LYS A 38 -18.83 1.39 -13.58
N LYS A 39 -19.52 2.15 -12.72
CA LYS A 39 -19.35 2.07 -11.27
C LYS A 39 -20.44 1.20 -10.66
N ILE A 40 -20.06 0.07 -10.08
CA ILE A 40 -20.98 -0.95 -9.55
C ILE A 40 -21.26 -0.83 -8.04
N GLY A 41 -21.08 0.34 -7.46
CA GLY A 41 -21.27 0.51 -6.01
C GLY A 41 -20.02 0.19 -5.19
N MET A 42 -20.23 -0.27 -3.97
CA MET A 42 -19.15 -0.62 -3.04
C MET A 42 -19.44 -1.95 -2.36
N GLU A 43 -18.41 -2.54 -1.77
CA GLU A 43 -18.53 -3.74 -0.99
C GLU A 43 -19.63 -3.63 0.09
N GLY A 44 -20.50 -4.63 0.14
CA GLY A 44 -21.70 -4.64 0.97
C GLY A 44 -22.95 -4.02 0.31
N ASN A 45 -22.80 -3.29 -0.82
CA ASN A 45 -23.92 -2.69 -1.57
C ASN A 45 -23.53 -2.55 -3.05
N PHE A 46 -23.52 -3.68 -3.76
CA PHE A 46 -23.25 -3.73 -5.20
C PHE A 46 -24.54 -3.55 -6.00
N ASP A 47 -24.45 -2.83 -7.10
CA ASP A 47 -25.51 -2.66 -8.08
C ASP A 47 -25.46 -3.80 -9.10
N THR A 48 -26.32 -4.79 -8.89
CA THR A 48 -26.39 -6.00 -9.75
C THR A 48 -26.92 -5.70 -11.14
N GLU A 49 -27.78 -4.70 -11.31
CA GLU A 49 -28.31 -4.30 -12.62
C GLU A 49 -27.18 -3.74 -13.48
N ILE A 50 -26.34 -2.86 -12.91
CA ILE A 50 -25.18 -2.32 -13.62
C ILE A 50 -24.16 -3.42 -13.92
N ILE A 51 -23.96 -4.40 -13.02
CA ILE A 51 -23.07 -5.53 -13.28
C ILE A 51 -23.56 -6.32 -14.49
N ILE A 52 -24.84 -6.71 -14.53
CA ILE A 52 -25.45 -7.45 -15.66
C ILE A 52 -25.35 -6.63 -16.95
N ALA A 53 -25.70 -5.35 -16.89
CA ALA A 53 -25.66 -4.46 -18.05
C ALA A 53 -24.24 -4.21 -18.60
N SER A 54 -23.21 -4.44 -17.77
CA SER A 54 -21.80 -4.34 -18.18
C SER A 54 -21.30 -5.60 -18.88
N GLN A 55 -22.02 -6.70 -18.85
CA GLN A 55 -21.72 -7.98 -19.48
C GLN A 55 -20.27 -8.46 -19.25
N PRO A 56 -19.81 -8.55 -17.99
CA PRO A 56 -18.45 -9.03 -17.74
C PRO A 56 -18.35 -10.53 -17.95
N ASP A 57 -17.23 -11.00 -18.50
CA ASP A 57 -16.94 -12.43 -18.62
C ASP A 57 -16.58 -13.05 -17.25
N ILE A 58 -15.94 -12.26 -16.38
CA ILE A 58 -15.55 -12.65 -15.02
C ILE A 58 -15.65 -11.46 -14.07
N ILE A 59 -15.76 -11.75 -12.77
CA ILE A 59 -15.70 -10.74 -11.72
C ILE A 59 -14.56 -11.08 -10.75
N PHE A 60 -13.56 -10.20 -10.65
CA PHE A 60 -12.55 -10.29 -9.60
C PHE A 60 -13.13 -9.82 -8.27
N VAL A 61 -13.15 -10.68 -7.27
CA VAL A 61 -13.65 -10.39 -5.93
C VAL A 61 -12.51 -10.38 -4.91
N SER A 62 -12.53 -9.45 -3.97
CA SER A 62 -11.62 -9.42 -2.82
C SER A 62 -12.43 -9.65 -1.54
N PRO A 63 -12.81 -10.89 -1.24
CA PRO A 63 -13.68 -11.19 -0.11
C PRO A 63 -13.04 -10.70 1.20
N ASN A 64 -13.68 -9.78 1.84
CA ASN A 64 -13.31 -9.28 3.14
C ASN A 64 -14.51 -9.35 4.13
N ARG A 65 -14.40 -8.68 5.27
CA ARG A 65 -15.41 -8.77 6.35
C ARG A 65 -16.78 -8.13 6.02
N ARG A 66 -16.87 -7.30 4.99
CA ARG A 66 -18.12 -6.58 4.68
C ARG A 66 -19.13 -7.44 3.93
N GLY A 67 -18.65 -8.47 3.22
CA GLY A 67 -19.54 -9.36 2.47
C GLY A 67 -20.18 -8.69 1.24
N GLY A 68 -21.38 -9.16 0.88
CA GLY A 68 -22.14 -8.64 -0.26
C GLY A 68 -21.81 -9.32 -1.59
N TYR A 69 -20.99 -10.38 -1.56
CA TYR A 69 -20.67 -11.16 -2.75
C TYR A 69 -21.69 -12.27 -3.05
N GLU A 70 -22.60 -12.53 -2.10
CA GLU A 70 -23.65 -13.53 -2.24
C GLU A 70 -24.55 -13.22 -3.44
N VAL A 71 -24.95 -11.95 -3.59
CA VAL A 71 -25.76 -11.49 -4.72
C VAL A 71 -25.06 -11.67 -6.08
N MET A 72 -23.73 -11.63 -6.11
CA MET A 72 -22.98 -11.86 -7.35
C MET A 72 -22.96 -13.32 -7.77
N LYS A 73 -23.08 -14.27 -6.84
CA LYS A 73 -23.15 -15.70 -7.15
C LYS A 73 -24.41 -16.06 -7.94
N GLU A 74 -25.49 -15.30 -7.75
CA GLU A 74 -26.77 -15.50 -8.44
C GLU A 74 -26.74 -15.03 -9.89
N LEU A 75 -25.71 -14.27 -10.30
CA LEU A 75 -25.60 -13.69 -11.64
C LEU A 75 -25.11 -14.69 -12.71
N ASN A 76 -24.70 -15.91 -12.33
CA ASN A 76 -24.09 -16.90 -13.22
C ASN A 76 -22.80 -16.38 -13.95
N ILE A 77 -22.11 -15.41 -13.35
CA ILE A 77 -20.85 -14.89 -13.84
C ILE A 77 -19.72 -15.47 -12.96
N PRO A 78 -18.65 -16.05 -13.54
CA PRO A 78 -17.55 -16.59 -12.75
C PRO A 78 -16.94 -15.57 -11.81
N LEU A 79 -16.82 -15.94 -10.52
CA LEU A 79 -16.17 -15.12 -9.50
C LEU A 79 -14.75 -15.62 -9.28
N VAL A 80 -13.77 -14.74 -9.47
CA VAL A 80 -12.36 -15.06 -9.30
C VAL A 80 -11.84 -14.35 -8.04
N PRO A 81 -11.46 -15.11 -6.98
CA PRO A 81 -10.88 -14.52 -5.78
C PRO A 81 -9.55 -13.84 -6.07
N TYR A 82 -9.40 -12.57 -5.66
CA TYR A 82 -8.18 -11.78 -5.82
C TYR A 82 -7.66 -11.37 -4.45
N TRP A 83 -6.70 -12.13 -3.92
CA TRP A 83 -6.22 -12.03 -2.54
C TRP A 83 -4.93 -11.19 -2.38
N ALA A 84 -4.57 -10.39 -3.37
CA ALA A 84 -3.36 -9.56 -3.35
C ALA A 84 -3.18 -8.73 -2.07
N PHE A 85 -4.27 -8.28 -1.45
CA PHE A 85 -4.22 -7.50 -0.21
C PHE A 85 -3.77 -8.31 1.03
N LYS A 86 -3.68 -9.64 0.92
CA LYS A 86 -3.16 -10.53 1.98
C LYS A 86 -1.67 -10.82 1.85
N GLU A 87 -1.05 -10.37 0.76
CA GLU A 87 0.38 -10.59 0.57
C GLU A 87 1.20 -9.92 1.69
N THR A 88 2.22 -10.63 2.11
CA THR A 88 3.09 -10.23 3.22
C THR A 88 4.43 -9.64 2.77
N SER A 89 4.58 -9.43 1.45
CA SER A 89 5.79 -8.83 0.88
C SER A 89 5.46 -7.91 -0.30
N PRO A 90 6.30 -6.90 -0.57
CA PRO A 90 6.14 -6.03 -1.74
C PRO A 90 6.13 -6.79 -3.07
N LEU A 91 7.05 -7.73 -3.26
CA LEU A 91 7.10 -8.55 -4.48
C LEU A 91 5.90 -9.49 -4.60
N GLY A 92 5.45 -10.11 -3.50
CA GLY A 92 4.24 -10.95 -3.52
C GLY A 92 3.01 -10.15 -4.00
N LEU A 93 2.84 -8.92 -3.50
CA LEU A 93 1.77 -8.04 -3.98
C LEU A 93 1.90 -7.74 -5.48
N SER A 94 3.11 -7.48 -5.98
CA SER A 94 3.36 -7.15 -7.38
C SER A 94 3.17 -8.35 -8.32
N GLU A 95 3.43 -9.56 -7.83
CA GLU A 95 3.29 -10.79 -8.62
C GLU A 95 1.85 -11.05 -9.09
N TRP A 96 0.86 -10.49 -8.40
CA TRP A 96 -0.55 -10.58 -8.82
C TRP A 96 -0.84 -9.96 -10.21
N ILE A 97 0.09 -9.23 -10.80
CA ILE A 97 -0.02 -8.81 -12.20
C ILE A 97 -0.11 -10.00 -13.15
N LYS A 98 0.54 -11.13 -12.81
CA LYS A 98 0.50 -12.37 -13.62
C LYS A 98 -0.92 -12.93 -13.67
N VAL A 99 -1.68 -12.84 -12.56
CA VAL A 99 -3.08 -13.25 -12.52
C VAL A 99 -3.92 -12.42 -13.50
N ALA A 100 -3.74 -11.10 -13.51
CA ALA A 100 -4.41 -10.25 -14.49
C ALA A 100 -4.01 -10.63 -15.93
N GLY A 101 -2.72 -10.84 -16.18
CA GLY A 101 -2.18 -11.26 -17.48
C GLY A 101 -2.81 -12.54 -18.01
N MET A 102 -2.94 -13.56 -17.16
CA MET A 102 -3.55 -14.87 -17.53
C MET A 102 -4.97 -14.70 -18.06
N PHE A 103 -5.81 -13.88 -17.41
CA PHE A 103 -7.20 -13.70 -17.81
C PHE A 103 -7.41 -12.86 -19.09
N ILE A 104 -6.39 -12.12 -19.52
CA ILE A 104 -6.50 -11.23 -20.69
C ILE A 104 -5.57 -11.64 -21.83
N GLY A 105 -4.93 -12.82 -21.74
CA GLY A 105 -4.00 -13.32 -22.77
C GLY A 105 -2.68 -12.55 -22.86
N LYS A 106 -2.23 -11.95 -21.75
CA LYS A 106 -0.96 -11.19 -21.64
C LYS A 106 -0.04 -11.76 -20.55
N GLU A 107 -0.03 -13.07 -20.41
CA GLU A 107 0.75 -13.75 -19.37
C GLU A 107 2.26 -13.51 -19.54
N GLU A 108 2.77 -13.59 -20.76
CA GLU A 108 4.19 -13.37 -21.05
C GLU A 108 4.61 -11.92 -20.71
N GLU A 109 3.83 -10.92 -21.13
CA GLU A 109 4.07 -9.51 -20.80
C GLU A 109 4.05 -9.28 -19.27
N ALA A 110 3.11 -9.91 -18.58
CA ALA A 110 2.99 -9.83 -17.12
C ALA A 110 4.19 -10.44 -16.39
N CYS A 111 4.66 -11.60 -16.86
CA CYS A 111 5.85 -12.27 -16.34
C CYS A 111 7.11 -11.44 -16.56
N GLN A 112 7.28 -10.86 -17.75
CA GLN A 112 8.42 -9.98 -18.07
C GLN A 112 8.40 -8.72 -17.21
N LEU A 113 7.23 -8.08 -17.04
CA LEU A 113 7.09 -6.89 -16.22
C LEU A 113 7.39 -7.19 -14.75
N PHE A 114 6.89 -8.30 -14.21
CA PHE A 114 7.21 -8.73 -12.85
C PHE A 114 8.71 -9.01 -12.68
N ALA A 115 9.33 -9.74 -13.61
CA ALA A 115 10.77 -10.04 -13.54
C ALA A 115 11.63 -8.76 -13.49
N GLN A 116 11.26 -7.73 -14.24
CA GLN A 116 11.94 -6.43 -14.19
C GLN A 116 11.77 -5.74 -12.82
N MET A 117 10.56 -5.75 -12.25
CA MET A 117 10.31 -5.21 -10.91
C MET A 117 11.12 -5.97 -9.84
N GLU A 118 11.11 -7.30 -9.91
CA GLU A 118 11.85 -8.17 -9.00
C GLU A 118 13.36 -7.92 -9.07
N GLN A 119 13.91 -7.80 -10.27
CA GLN A 119 15.32 -7.51 -10.47
C GLN A 119 15.72 -6.17 -9.83
N ARG A 120 14.96 -5.09 -10.09
CA ARG A 120 15.23 -3.77 -9.51
C ARG A 120 15.12 -3.79 -7.99
N TYR A 121 14.09 -4.46 -7.46
CA TYR A 121 13.89 -4.62 -6.01
C TYR A 121 15.07 -5.34 -5.35
N ASN A 122 15.51 -6.46 -5.93
CA ASN A 122 16.61 -7.26 -5.39
C ASN A 122 17.95 -6.53 -5.48
N LEU A 123 18.20 -5.74 -6.52
CA LEU A 123 19.39 -4.87 -6.60
C LEU A 123 19.41 -3.83 -5.47
N LEU A 124 18.28 -3.23 -5.14
CA LEU A 124 18.17 -2.29 -4.02
C LEU A 124 18.39 -2.99 -2.69
N LYS A 125 17.77 -4.14 -2.49
CA LYS A 125 17.94 -4.95 -1.28
C LYS A 125 19.40 -5.38 -1.08
N ALA A 126 20.12 -5.70 -2.16
CA ALA A 126 21.54 -6.03 -2.10
C ALA A 126 22.40 -4.85 -1.61
N LYS A 127 22.06 -3.60 -1.95
CA LYS A 127 22.77 -2.42 -1.44
C LYS A 127 22.73 -2.30 0.09
N VAL A 128 21.65 -2.79 0.70
CA VAL A 128 21.41 -2.73 2.14
C VAL A 128 22.02 -3.91 2.89
N SER A 129 22.43 -4.97 2.20
CA SER A 129 22.91 -6.22 2.84
C SER A 129 24.11 -6.03 3.77
N ASN A 130 24.96 -5.03 3.48
CA ASN A 130 26.19 -4.75 4.23
C ASN A 130 26.05 -3.62 5.26
N VAL A 131 24.84 -3.12 5.48
CA VAL A 131 24.60 -2.05 6.46
C VAL A 131 24.88 -2.57 7.87
N LYS A 132 25.83 -1.90 8.55
CA LYS A 132 26.23 -2.28 9.90
C LYS A 132 25.26 -1.82 10.99
N GLN A 133 24.61 -0.70 10.77
CA GLN A 133 23.65 -0.12 11.72
C GLN A 133 22.25 -0.13 11.10
N ARG A 134 21.35 -0.84 11.74
CA ARG A 134 19.94 -0.90 11.34
C ARG A 134 19.14 0.00 12.27
N PRO A 135 18.65 1.16 11.77
CA PRO A 135 17.86 2.05 12.61
C PRO A 135 16.55 1.39 13.02
N SER A 136 16.12 1.65 14.25
CA SER A 136 14.83 1.17 14.73
C SER A 136 13.69 2.01 14.15
N VAL A 137 12.58 1.36 13.82
CA VAL A 137 11.39 2.01 13.27
C VAL A 137 10.13 1.48 13.93
N PHE A 138 9.19 2.37 14.24
CA PHE A 138 7.81 2.01 14.57
C PHE A 138 6.83 2.65 13.58
N SER A 139 5.56 2.21 13.61
CA SER A 139 4.61 2.55 12.55
C SER A 139 3.20 2.74 13.07
N GLY A 140 2.42 3.55 12.37
CA GLY A 140 1.02 3.80 12.63
C GLY A 140 0.75 5.09 13.40
N GLU A 141 -0.49 5.28 13.75
CA GLU A 141 -1.01 6.41 14.56
C GLU A 141 -2.30 6.00 15.26
N MET A 142 -2.70 6.76 16.27
CA MET A 142 -3.98 6.56 16.94
C MET A 142 -5.14 6.90 15.99
N ARG A 143 -6.12 6.02 15.95
CA ARG A 143 -7.39 6.23 15.25
C ARG A 143 -8.54 5.79 16.13
N ARG A 144 -9.41 6.72 16.50
CA ARG A 144 -10.58 6.44 17.34
C ARG A 144 -10.24 5.69 18.63
N GLY A 145 -9.18 6.13 19.32
CA GLY A 145 -8.76 5.55 20.59
C GLY A 145 -7.93 4.27 20.49
N THR A 146 -7.59 3.80 19.29
CA THR A 146 -6.79 2.59 19.09
C THR A 146 -5.66 2.85 18.12
N TRP A 147 -4.47 2.31 18.40
CA TRP A 147 -3.35 2.33 17.51
C TRP A 147 -3.34 1.08 16.64
N TYR A 148 -3.30 1.28 15.34
CA TYR A 148 -3.18 0.19 14.39
C TYR A 148 -1.72 0.07 13.91
N VAL A 149 -1.06 -1.03 14.25
CA VAL A 149 0.33 -1.32 13.85
C VAL A 149 0.39 -2.54 12.91
N PRO A 150 1.25 -2.55 11.89
CA PRO A 150 1.55 -3.76 11.13
C PRO A 150 2.14 -4.84 12.03
N GLY A 151 1.69 -6.08 11.90
CA GLY A 151 2.31 -7.23 12.58
C GLY A 151 3.72 -7.50 12.08
N GLY A 152 4.49 -8.31 12.83
CA GLY A 152 5.90 -8.57 12.52
C GLY A 152 6.14 -9.42 11.28
N GLN A 153 5.12 -10.14 10.80
CA GLN A 153 5.15 -10.90 9.55
C GLN A 153 4.36 -10.23 8.42
N SER A 154 4.08 -8.93 8.56
CA SER A 154 3.29 -8.16 7.58
C SER A 154 4.14 -7.63 6.43
N PHE A 155 3.44 -7.12 5.41
CA PHE A 155 4.02 -6.40 4.27
C PHE A 155 5.01 -5.29 4.70
N TYR A 156 4.60 -4.44 5.65
CA TYR A 156 5.44 -3.33 6.09
C TYR A 156 6.63 -3.79 6.95
N ALA A 157 6.45 -4.83 7.78
CA ALA A 157 7.58 -5.40 8.52
C ALA A 157 8.64 -5.96 7.57
N ARG A 158 8.22 -6.64 6.51
CA ARG A 158 9.12 -7.11 5.45
C ARG A 158 9.79 -5.95 4.72
N LEU A 159 9.04 -4.93 4.35
CA LEU A 159 9.57 -3.74 3.69
C LEU A 159 10.66 -3.05 4.53
N PHE A 160 10.41 -2.86 5.83
CA PHE A 160 11.40 -2.26 6.74
C PHE A 160 12.67 -3.12 6.86
N ALA A 161 12.50 -4.45 6.96
CA ALA A 161 13.64 -5.38 7.01
C ALA A 161 14.46 -5.33 5.72
N ASP A 162 13.81 -5.32 4.55
CA ASP A 162 14.44 -5.25 3.24
C ASP A 162 15.10 -3.87 3.00
N ALA A 163 14.59 -2.80 3.64
CA ALA A 163 15.21 -1.47 3.64
C ALA A 163 16.30 -1.27 4.71
N GLY A 164 16.69 -2.30 5.45
CA GLY A 164 17.76 -2.26 6.43
C GLY A 164 17.39 -1.62 7.76
N ALA A 165 16.12 -1.64 8.16
CA ALA A 165 15.68 -1.16 9.47
C ALA A 165 15.22 -2.32 10.37
N ASP A 166 15.24 -2.07 11.68
CA ASP A 166 14.72 -2.96 12.71
C ASP A 166 13.32 -2.49 13.15
N TYR A 167 12.32 -3.27 12.78
CA TYR A 167 10.95 -2.96 13.12
C TYR A 167 10.62 -3.35 14.58
N PHE A 168 9.98 -2.46 15.33
CA PHE A 168 9.71 -2.65 16.76
C PHE A 168 8.79 -3.84 17.09
N MET A 169 8.05 -4.35 16.08
CA MET A 169 7.17 -5.53 16.19
C MET A 169 7.71 -6.76 15.43
N LYS A 170 8.98 -6.79 15.03
CA LYS A 170 9.56 -7.85 14.18
C LYS A 170 9.35 -9.28 14.70
N ASP A 171 9.24 -9.45 16.02
CA ASP A 171 9.05 -10.76 16.67
C ASP A 171 7.55 -11.13 16.83
N ASN A 172 6.63 -10.25 16.43
CA ASN A 172 5.21 -10.54 16.47
C ASN A 172 4.82 -11.46 15.29
N PRO A 173 4.06 -12.55 15.51
CA PRO A 173 3.75 -13.54 14.47
C PRO A 173 2.67 -13.10 13.48
N GLU A 174 1.95 -12.01 13.74
CA GLU A 174 0.82 -11.59 12.93
C GLU A 174 1.25 -11.08 11.54
N THR A 175 0.52 -11.51 10.51
CA THR A 175 0.71 -11.04 9.12
C THR A 175 -0.13 -9.80 8.79
N GLY A 176 -1.17 -9.56 9.58
CA GLY A 176 -2.08 -8.43 9.43
C GLY A 176 -1.74 -7.27 10.35
N GLY A 177 -2.75 -6.45 10.64
CA GLY A 177 -2.63 -5.36 11.61
C GLY A 177 -2.98 -5.80 13.02
N VAL A 178 -2.24 -5.30 13.97
CA VAL A 178 -2.43 -5.51 15.41
C VAL A 178 -3.00 -4.23 16.01
N LEU A 179 -4.04 -4.36 16.83
CA LEU A 179 -4.61 -3.25 17.58
C LEU A 179 -3.92 -3.14 18.94
N MET A 180 -3.45 -1.95 19.27
CA MET A 180 -2.76 -1.64 20.53
C MET A 180 -3.31 -0.36 21.16
N ASP A 181 -3.16 -0.22 22.46
CA ASP A 181 -3.31 1.05 23.13
C ASP A 181 -2.06 1.94 22.96
N PHE A 182 -2.20 3.22 23.33
CA PHE A 182 -1.10 4.18 23.22
C PHE A 182 0.08 3.79 24.13
N GLU A 183 -0.19 3.37 25.34
CA GLU A 183 0.81 3.06 26.37
C GLU A 183 1.71 1.89 25.90
N THR A 184 1.11 0.86 25.32
CA THR A 184 1.85 -0.28 24.77
C THR A 184 2.75 0.13 23.62
N VAL A 185 2.25 0.96 22.70
CA VAL A 185 3.06 1.46 21.56
C VAL A 185 4.16 2.41 22.09
N TYR A 186 3.82 3.26 23.04
CA TYR A 186 4.79 4.17 23.65
C TYR A 186 5.93 3.41 24.34
N ALA A 187 5.59 2.44 25.19
CA ALA A 187 6.59 1.63 25.89
C ALA A 187 7.57 0.92 24.94
N LYS A 188 7.10 0.46 23.78
CA LYS A 188 7.92 -0.26 22.79
C LYS A 188 8.64 0.66 21.80
N GLY A 189 8.04 1.79 21.45
CA GLY A 189 8.44 2.63 20.32
C GLY A 189 9.03 4.00 20.69
N TYR A 190 8.97 4.43 21.98
CA TYR A 190 9.36 5.80 22.35
C TYR A 190 10.81 6.15 22.01
N ASN A 191 11.72 5.17 22.05
CA ASN A 191 13.14 5.32 21.71
C ASN A 191 13.47 4.95 20.25
N ALA A 192 12.48 4.55 19.44
CA ALA A 192 12.73 4.22 18.05
C ALA A 192 13.27 5.45 17.28
N GLY A 193 14.26 5.19 16.41
CA GLY A 193 14.91 6.25 15.65
C GLY A 193 14.04 6.86 14.58
N TYR A 194 13.07 6.08 14.04
CA TYR A 194 12.16 6.52 12.99
C TYR A 194 10.72 6.16 13.29
N TRP A 195 9.80 6.97 12.78
CA TRP A 195 8.36 6.75 12.88
C TRP A 195 7.71 6.85 11.51
N ARG A 196 7.10 5.78 11.03
CA ARG A 196 6.35 5.79 9.78
C ARG A 196 4.88 6.09 10.03
N VAL A 197 4.37 7.16 9.40
CA VAL A 197 2.98 7.62 9.44
C VAL A 197 2.38 7.63 8.04
N MET A 198 1.12 7.26 7.92
CA MET A 198 0.36 7.31 6.67
C MET A 198 -1.09 7.62 6.95
N ASN A 199 -1.56 8.75 6.45
CA ASN A 199 -2.96 9.15 6.55
C ASN A 199 -3.41 9.95 5.34
N GLY A 200 -4.68 10.37 5.29
CA GLY A 200 -5.18 11.34 4.32
C GLY A 200 -5.41 12.66 5.04
N TYR A 201 -4.56 13.64 4.79
CA TYR A 201 -4.64 14.96 5.35
C TYR A 201 -4.85 16.01 4.24
N LYS A 202 -5.87 16.85 4.37
CA LYS A 202 -6.28 17.78 3.31
C LYS A 202 -5.45 19.06 3.20
N GLY A 203 -4.52 19.27 4.09
CA GLY A 203 -3.61 20.40 4.06
C GLY A 203 -2.17 19.96 3.94
N GLU A 204 -1.27 20.87 4.22
CA GLU A 204 0.12 20.57 4.46
C GLU A 204 0.26 19.88 5.82
N PHE A 205 0.79 18.66 5.81
CA PHE A 205 0.98 17.90 7.03
C PHE A 205 2.33 18.24 7.64
N SER A 206 2.33 18.67 8.88
CA SER A 206 3.51 19.14 9.60
C SER A 206 3.66 18.45 10.95
N TYR A 207 4.78 18.71 11.64
CA TYR A 207 4.97 18.26 13.02
C TYR A 207 3.96 18.88 13.98
N GLU A 208 3.51 20.12 13.72
CA GLU A 208 2.45 20.78 14.47
C GLU A 208 1.10 20.07 14.25
N ALA A 209 0.78 19.73 13.03
CA ALA A 209 -0.45 18.98 12.70
C ALA A 209 -0.43 17.59 13.35
N LEU A 210 0.71 16.91 13.34
CA LEU A 210 0.90 15.61 14.00
C LEU A 210 0.74 15.73 15.52
N LYS A 211 1.36 16.73 16.16
CA LYS A 211 1.22 17.03 17.59
C LYS A 211 -0.19 17.45 17.96
N ALA A 212 -0.88 18.22 17.11
CA ALA A 212 -2.26 18.64 17.35
C ALA A 212 -3.23 17.45 17.35
N SER A 213 -2.95 16.39 16.60
CA SER A 213 -3.76 15.16 16.59
C SER A 213 -3.65 14.36 17.90
N ASN A 214 -2.48 14.39 18.55
CA ASN A 214 -2.24 13.86 19.89
C ASN A 214 -0.97 14.53 20.47
N PRO A 215 -1.09 15.36 21.52
CA PRO A 215 0.06 16.06 22.13
C PRO A 215 1.20 15.12 22.61
N GLN A 216 0.87 13.91 23.05
CA GLN A 216 1.84 12.91 23.53
C GLN A 216 2.78 12.40 22.40
N TYR A 217 2.44 12.64 21.14
CA TYR A 217 3.31 12.30 20.00
C TYR A 217 4.65 13.04 20.04
N ALA A 218 4.67 14.22 20.65
CA ALA A 218 5.91 14.99 20.85
C ALA A 218 6.92 14.32 21.80
N ASP A 219 6.50 13.29 22.54
CA ASP A 219 7.39 12.59 23.47
C ASP A 219 8.24 11.52 22.79
N PHE A 220 7.82 11.05 21.61
CA PHE A 220 8.60 10.07 20.85
C PHE A 220 9.94 10.65 20.35
N ARG A 221 11.00 9.86 20.47
CA ARG A 221 12.33 10.25 19.97
C ARG A 221 12.31 10.62 18.49
N ALA A 222 11.65 9.83 17.63
CA ALA A 222 11.56 10.10 16.20
C ALA A 222 10.87 11.45 15.90
N PHE A 223 9.91 11.89 16.71
CA PHE A 223 9.31 13.22 16.60
C PHE A 223 10.32 14.32 16.96
N LYS A 224 11.00 14.18 18.10
CA LYS A 224 12.00 15.15 18.58
C LYS A 224 13.18 15.32 17.63
N GLU A 225 13.63 14.20 17.03
CA GLU A 225 14.73 14.18 16.07
C GLU A 225 14.31 14.50 14.63
N LYS A 226 13.03 14.83 14.39
CA LYS A 226 12.50 15.13 13.05
C LYS A 226 12.72 13.98 12.05
N LYS A 227 12.45 12.74 12.50
CA LYS A 227 12.61 11.50 11.72
C LYS A 227 11.28 10.77 11.52
N VAL A 228 10.23 11.52 11.20
CA VAL A 228 8.92 10.99 10.80
C VAL A 228 8.93 10.77 9.29
N ILE A 229 8.67 9.51 8.87
CA ILE A 229 8.52 9.12 7.46
C ILE A 229 7.05 9.17 7.13
N TYR A 230 6.65 10.00 6.19
CA TYR A 230 5.25 10.32 5.94
C TYR A 230 4.81 10.05 4.50
N CYS A 231 3.59 9.57 4.34
CA CYS A 231 2.88 9.47 3.06
C CYS A 231 1.47 10.05 3.20
N ASN A 232 1.14 11.07 2.41
CA ASN A 232 -0.20 11.65 2.38
C ASN A 232 -1.06 10.98 1.32
N LEU A 233 -1.98 10.13 1.74
CA LEU A 233 -2.91 9.41 0.86
C LEU A 233 -3.97 10.29 0.17
N GLU A 234 -4.08 11.57 0.54
CA GLU A 234 -4.96 12.52 -0.17
C GLU A 234 -4.35 12.93 -1.51
N TRP A 235 -3.01 13.05 -1.55
CA TRP A 235 -2.29 13.54 -2.72
C TRP A 235 -1.45 12.47 -3.43
N ILE A 236 -1.02 11.43 -2.70
CA ILE A 236 -0.16 10.37 -3.23
C ILE A 236 -1.01 9.13 -3.52
N PRO A 237 -1.12 8.70 -4.79
CA PRO A 237 -1.90 7.52 -5.18
C PRO A 237 -1.15 6.22 -4.88
N LEU A 238 -0.74 6.05 -3.61
CA LEU A 238 0.07 4.92 -3.16
C LEU A 238 -0.55 3.57 -3.56
N TYR A 239 -1.82 3.36 -3.24
CA TYR A 239 -2.48 2.07 -3.47
C TYR A 239 -2.73 1.73 -4.95
N GLU A 240 -2.77 2.74 -5.82
CA GLU A 240 -2.87 2.52 -7.28
C GLU A 240 -1.54 2.07 -7.87
N ASN A 241 -0.42 2.62 -7.36
CA ASN A 241 0.91 2.43 -7.93
C ASN A 241 1.71 1.35 -7.21
N LEU A 242 1.43 1.10 -5.93
CA LEU A 242 2.18 0.18 -5.09
C LEU A 242 2.41 -1.21 -5.72
N PRO A 243 1.41 -1.85 -6.38
CA PRO A 243 1.63 -3.15 -7.01
C PRO A 243 2.57 -3.13 -8.22
N LEU A 244 2.80 -1.95 -8.81
CA LEU A 244 3.66 -1.78 -9.99
C LEU A 244 5.02 -1.17 -9.68
N SER A 245 5.24 -0.76 -8.43
CA SER A 245 6.42 0.02 -8.04
C SER A 245 6.99 -0.43 -6.69
N PRO A 246 7.21 -1.74 -6.47
CA PRO A 246 7.77 -2.25 -5.21
C PRO A 246 9.20 -1.74 -4.97
N ASP A 247 9.97 -1.57 -6.04
CA ASP A 247 11.31 -1.01 -6.04
C ASP A 247 11.32 0.48 -5.64
N VAL A 248 10.37 1.27 -6.12
CA VAL A 248 10.22 2.68 -5.71
C VAL A 248 9.89 2.79 -4.22
N LEU A 249 8.95 1.96 -3.75
CA LEU A 249 8.60 1.93 -2.32
C LEU A 249 9.80 1.55 -1.44
N LEU A 250 10.59 0.55 -1.88
CA LEU A 250 11.82 0.15 -1.18
C LEU A 250 12.85 1.28 -1.21
N SER A 251 13.00 1.98 -2.35
CA SER A 251 13.92 3.12 -2.49
C SER A 251 13.57 4.25 -1.53
N ASP A 252 12.28 4.57 -1.36
CA ASP A 252 11.83 5.59 -0.40
C ASP A 252 12.25 5.24 1.03
N MET A 253 12.07 3.97 1.43
CA MET A 253 12.46 3.51 2.77
C MET A 253 13.99 3.50 2.94
N ILE A 254 14.74 3.03 1.93
CA ILE A 254 16.21 3.08 1.96
C ILE A 254 16.68 4.53 2.05
N LYS A 255 16.11 5.45 1.27
CA LYS A 255 16.46 6.87 1.33
C LYS A 255 16.21 7.49 2.70
N ALA A 256 15.14 7.09 3.37
CA ALA A 256 14.84 7.56 4.71
C ALA A 256 15.83 7.01 5.76
N PHE A 257 16.15 5.71 5.71
CA PHE A 257 16.98 5.04 6.71
C PHE A 257 18.48 5.16 6.46
N HIS A 258 18.90 5.19 5.18
CA HIS A 258 20.28 5.13 4.70
C HIS A 258 20.45 6.07 3.50
N PRO A 259 20.32 7.40 3.70
CA PRO A 259 20.34 8.38 2.60
C PRO A 259 21.62 8.34 1.78
N GLU A 260 22.72 7.89 2.36
CA GLU A 260 24.02 7.72 1.72
C GLU A 260 24.05 6.63 0.63
N LEU A 261 23.15 5.63 0.70
CA LEU A 261 23.07 4.57 -0.31
C LEU A 261 22.37 5.01 -1.59
N LEU A 262 21.57 6.05 -1.50
CA LEU A 262 20.79 6.61 -2.62
C LEU A 262 20.89 8.16 -2.62
N PRO A 263 22.09 8.75 -2.81
CA PRO A 263 22.30 10.19 -2.64
C PRO A 263 21.42 11.03 -3.56
N ASP A 264 21.29 10.65 -4.83
CA ASP A 264 20.57 11.41 -5.86
C ASP A 264 19.09 11.01 -6.02
N TYR A 265 18.60 10.09 -5.18
CA TYR A 265 17.21 9.64 -5.25
C TYR A 265 16.27 10.61 -4.55
N HIS A 266 15.17 10.94 -5.23
CA HIS A 266 14.07 11.75 -4.69
C HIS A 266 12.88 10.84 -4.37
N PRO A 267 12.40 10.81 -3.11
CA PRO A 267 11.27 9.99 -2.70
C PRO A 267 9.99 10.28 -3.48
N VAL A 268 9.20 9.23 -3.73
CA VAL A 268 7.97 9.30 -4.51
C VAL A 268 6.72 9.11 -3.66
N PHE A 269 6.71 8.10 -2.78
CA PHE A 269 5.56 7.78 -1.92
C PHE A 269 5.77 8.23 -0.49
N TYR A 270 6.93 7.95 0.08
CA TYR A 270 7.29 8.25 1.45
C TYR A 270 8.52 9.12 1.52
N SER A 271 8.42 10.26 2.16
CA SER A 271 9.57 11.12 2.46
C SER A 271 9.67 11.40 3.96
N LEU A 272 10.82 11.87 4.42
CA LEU A 272 10.89 12.49 5.74
C LEU A 272 9.99 13.72 5.74
N LEU A 273 9.20 13.86 6.81
CA LEU A 273 8.38 15.04 7.02
C LEU A 273 9.31 16.25 7.16
N GLU A 274 8.99 17.32 6.43
CA GLU A 274 9.83 18.51 6.39
C GLU A 274 10.02 19.12 7.79
N LYS A 275 11.22 19.64 8.02
CA LYS A 275 11.57 20.39 9.23
C LYS A 275 11.06 21.81 9.03
N GLU A 276 10.15 22.23 9.85
CA GLU A 276 9.84 23.66 10.01
C GLU A 276 10.90 24.35 10.85
#